data_e418834c465dfb57d331183ad16b9a2c
#
_entry.id   e418834c465dfb57d331183ad16b9a2c
#
_cell.length_a   1.000
_cell.length_b   1.000
_cell.length_c   1.000
_cell.angle_alpha   90.00
_cell.angle_beta   90.00
_cell.angle_gamma   90.00
#
_symmetry.space_group_name_H-M   'P 1'
#
loop_
_entity.id
_entity.type
_entity.pdbx_description
1 polymer ?
#
loop_
_entity_poly.entity_id
_entity_poly.type
_entity_poly.pdbx_seq_one_letter_code
_entity_poly.pdbx_strand_id
1 'polypeptide(L)'
;NMKVTEKYILDVIHRKTGSMISVSARLGGLLANATEQQETAIISFGDDFGMAFQLMDDALDYDSDEAVLGKPPGTDFKEGHVTLPLHHLYSKADRSLKKELEAFVKNESITEKDLQYVVEHMHKHKSIDYTVNLARFFIDRAKSHLRKADFPAPQYIEHFDAVADYIHSRHIATTVTP
;
A
#
# COMPACT_ATOMS: atom_id res chain seq x y z
N ASN A 1 14.55 7.53 -9.11
CA ASN A 1 14.61 8.99 -8.97
C ASN A 1 13.86 9.45 -7.72
N MET A 2 14.58 9.87 -6.68
CA MET A 2 14.03 10.33 -5.39
C MET A 2 13.17 11.61 -5.47
N LYS A 3 13.25 12.36 -6.55
CA LYS A 3 12.55 13.66 -6.71
C LYS A 3 11.13 13.54 -7.30
N VAL A 4 10.55 12.35 -7.31
CA VAL A 4 9.14 12.15 -7.66
C VAL A 4 8.24 12.77 -6.60
N THR A 5 7.02 13.12 -6.97
CA THR A 5 6.01 13.60 -6.01
C THR A 5 5.22 12.44 -5.42
N GLU A 6 4.67 12.62 -4.23
CA GLU A 6 3.75 11.64 -3.64
C GLU A 6 2.58 11.33 -4.58
N LYS A 7 2.01 12.38 -5.20
CA LYS A 7 0.94 12.19 -6.20
C LYS A 7 1.35 11.26 -7.32
N TYR A 8 2.58 11.38 -7.82
CA TYR A 8 3.09 10.49 -8.86
C TYR A 8 3.17 9.04 -8.38
N ILE A 9 3.64 8.81 -7.15
CA ILE A 9 3.69 7.46 -6.55
C ILE A 9 2.28 6.88 -6.45
N LEU A 10 1.32 7.64 -5.93
CA LEU A 10 -0.07 7.21 -5.82
C LEU A 10 -0.71 6.94 -7.19
N ASP A 11 -0.42 7.75 -8.21
CA ASP A 11 -0.86 7.51 -9.58
C ASP A 11 -0.27 6.19 -10.15
N VAL A 12 0.98 5.87 -9.85
CA VAL A 12 1.62 4.61 -10.25
C VAL A 12 0.94 3.42 -9.55
N ILE A 13 0.72 3.51 -8.25
CA ILE A 13 0.02 2.48 -7.47
C ILE A 13 -1.38 2.22 -8.05
N HIS A 14 -2.14 3.29 -8.31
CA HIS A 14 -3.48 3.17 -8.90
C HIS A 14 -3.43 2.45 -10.25
N ARG A 15 -2.54 2.85 -11.15
CA ARG A 15 -2.44 2.26 -12.50
C ARG A 15 -1.94 0.81 -12.47
N LYS A 16 -1.01 0.47 -11.57
CA LYS A 16 -0.41 -0.86 -11.47
C LYS A 16 -1.36 -1.86 -10.78
N THR A 17 -2.02 -1.45 -9.72
CA THR A 17 -2.77 -2.35 -8.83
C THR A 17 -4.23 -1.94 -8.68
N GLY A 18 -4.51 -0.67 -8.36
CA GLY A 18 -5.87 -0.18 -8.13
C GLY A 18 -6.80 -0.45 -9.32
N SER A 19 -6.40 -0.05 -10.52
CA SER A 19 -7.20 -0.22 -11.74
C SER A 19 -7.49 -1.69 -12.08
N MET A 20 -6.54 -2.61 -11.81
CA MET A 20 -6.76 -4.04 -12.05
C MET A 20 -7.84 -4.63 -11.13
N ILE A 21 -7.77 -4.28 -9.85
CA ILE A 21 -8.75 -4.74 -8.86
C ILE A 21 -10.12 -4.12 -9.15
N SER A 22 -10.15 -2.83 -9.49
CA SER A 22 -11.35 -2.11 -9.87
C SER A 22 -12.06 -2.73 -11.09
N VAL A 23 -11.30 -3.04 -12.15
CA VAL A 23 -11.84 -3.70 -13.34
C VAL A 23 -12.35 -5.10 -13.01
N SER A 24 -11.62 -5.86 -12.18
CA SER A 24 -12.05 -7.21 -11.77
C SER A 24 -13.37 -7.16 -10.98
N ALA A 25 -13.47 -6.22 -10.04
CA ALA A 25 -14.69 -5.98 -9.28
C ALA A 25 -15.85 -5.56 -10.16
N ARG A 26 -15.62 -4.65 -11.13
CA ARG A 26 -16.59 -4.22 -12.13
C ARG A 26 -17.12 -5.39 -12.96
N LEU A 27 -16.24 -6.26 -13.44
CA LEU A 27 -16.65 -7.45 -14.22
C LEU A 27 -17.58 -8.35 -13.42
N GLY A 28 -17.31 -8.54 -12.12
CA GLY A 28 -18.21 -9.26 -11.22
C GLY A 28 -19.60 -8.61 -11.13
N GLY A 29 -19.65 -7.29 -10.98
CA GLY A 29 -20.88 -6.53 -10.97
C GLY A 29 -21.68 -6.65 -12.28
N LEU A 30 -21.03 -6.53 -13.43
CA LEU A 30 -21.65 -6.69 -14.75
C LEU A 30 -22.23 -8.09 -14.94
N LEU A 31 -21.52 -9.13 -14.55
CA LEU A 31 -22.00 -10.51 -14.64
C LEU A 31 -23.21 -10.78 -13.71
N ALA A 32 -23.31 -10.03 -12.62
CA ALA A 32 -24.42 -10.09 -11.68
C ALA A 32 -25.59 -9.16 -12.07
N ASN A 33 -25.55 -8.49 -13.21
CA ASN A 33 -26.53 -7.48 -13.63
C ASN A 33 -26.70 -6.36 -12.59
N ALA A 34 -25.60 -5.86 -12.02
CA ALA A 34 -25.62 -4.75 -11.07
C ALA A 34 -26.22 -3.49 -11.68
N THR A 35 -26.95 -2.74 -10.88
CA THR A 35 -27.43 -1.41 -11.28
C THR A 35 -26.25 -0.45 -11.40
N GLU A 36 -26.42 0.67 -12.09
CA GLU A 36 -25.40 1.71 -12.25
C GLU A 36 -24.85 2.20 -10.90
N GLN A 37 -25.73 2.33 -9.90
CA GLN A 37 -25.32 2.72 -8.55
C GLN A 37 -24.46 1.64 -7.87
N GLN A 38 -24.84 0.38 -7.99
CA GLN A 38 -24.07 -0.75 -7.48
C GLN A 38 -22.73 -0.89 -8.21
N GLU A 39 -22.73 -0.76 -9.54
CA GLU A 39 -21.51 -0.79 -10.34
C GLU A 39 -20.54 0.31 -9.91
N THR A 40 -21.02 1.54 -9.74
CA THR A 40 -20.20 2.66 -9.26
C THR A 40 -19.60 2.39 -7.88
N ALA A 41 -20.39 1.83 -6.96
CA ALA A 41 -19.92 1.48 -5.62
C ALA A 41 -18.85 0.39 -5.64
N ILE A 42 -19.02 -0.65 -6.46
CA ILE A 42 -18.08 -1.76 -6.61
C ILE A 42 -16.76 -1.29 -7.25
N ILE A 43 -16.82 -0.45 -8.29
CA ILE A 43 -15.65 0.15 -8.93
C ILE A 43 -14.86 0.97 -7.92
N SER A 44 -15.53 1.87 -7.19
CA SER A 44 -14.90 2.73 -6.20
C SER A 44 -14.28 1.93 -5.03
N PHE A 45 -14.96 0.86 -4.60
CA PHE A 45 -14.40 -0.09 -3.65
C PHE A 45 -13.11 -0.70 -4.18
N GLY A 46 -13.11 -1.23 -5.41
CA GLY A 46 -11.97 -1.89 -6.02
C GLY A 46 -10.76 -0.96 -6.17
N ASP A 47 -10.98 0.29 -6.57
CA ASP A 47 -9.94 1.30 -6.68
C ASP A 47 -9.26 1.55 -5.32
N ASP A 48 -10.04 1.82 -4.29
CA ASP A 48 -9.52 2.15 -2.96
C ASP A 48 -8.90 0.92 -2.27
N PHE A 49 -9.52 -0.25 -2.43
CA PHE A 49 -8.97 -1.50 -1.92
C PHE A 49 -7.61 -1.80 -2.55
N GLY A 50 -7.46 -1.60 -3.86
CA GLY A 50 -6.20 -1.80 -4.56
C GLY A 50 -5.12 -0.81 -4.14
N MET A 51 -5.50 0.46 -3.87
CA MET A 51 -4.59 1.44 -3.28
C MET A 51 -4.10 0.99 -1.90
N ALA A 52 -5.02 0.57 -1.04
CA ALA A 52 -4.68 0.08 0.30
C ALA A 52 -3.79 -1.16 0.26
N PHE A 53 -4.10 -2.10 -0.61
CA PHE A 53 -3.33 -3.33 -0.79
C PHE A 53 -1.87 -3.04 -1.14
N GLN A 54 -1.63 -2.20 -2.14
CA GLN A 54 -0.27 -1.88 -2.57
C GLN A 54 0.49 -1.05 -1.54
N LEU A 55 -0.17 -0.06 -0.91
CA LEU A 55 0.45 0.73 0.14
C LEU A 55 0.88 -0.13 1.34
N MET A 56 0.06 -1.11 1.70
CA MET A 56 0.41 -2.05 2.77
C MET A 56 1.57 -2.97 2.35
N ASP A 57 1.58 -3.46 1.12
CA ASP A 57 2.69 -4.27 0.58
C ASP A 57 4.00 -3.49 0.59
N ASP A 58 3.97 -2.22 0.15
CA ASP A 58 5.12 -1.30 0.18
C ASP A 58 5.63 -1.03 1.62
N ALA A 59 4.73 -0.95 2.61
CA ALA A 59 5.10 -0.76 4.01
C ALA A 59 5.71 -2.03 4.61
N LEU A 60 5.10 -3.19 4.35
CA LEU A 60 5.55 -4.49 4.85
C LEU A 60 6.90 -4.89 4.28
N ASP A 61 7.27 -4.43 3.08
CA ASP A 61 8.58 -4.71 2.48
C ASP A 61 9.74 -4.22 3.37
N TYR A 62 9.49 -3.22 4.24
CA TYR A 62 10.49 -2.69 5.18
C TYR A 62 10.34 -3.17 6.62
N ASP A 63 9.15 -3.64 7.02
CA ASP A 63 8.81 -3.89 8.43
C ASP A 63 8.33 -5.33 8.69
N SER A 64 8.70 -6.27 7.84
CA SER A 64 8.29 -7.67 7.99
C SER A 64 9.44 -8.63 7.78
N ASP A 65 9.33 -9.77 8.46
CA ASP A 65 10.23 -10.90 8.25
C ASP A 65 9.89 -11.63 6.93
N GLU A 66 10.88 -12.31 6.36
CA GLU A 66 10.74 -13.11 5.15
C GLU A 66 9.60 -14.15 5.25
N ALA A 67 9.38 -14.71 6.44
CA ALA A 67 8.31 -15.67 6.70
C ALA A 67 6.90 -15.10 6.49
N VAL A 68 6.71 -13.79 6.69
CA VAL A 68 5.44 -13.08 6.50
C VAL A 68 5.28 -12.60 5.07
N LEU A 69 6.36 -12.12 4.47
CA LEU A 69 6.37 -11.55 3.11
C LEU A 69 6.39 -12.63 2.02
N GLY A 70 6.98 -13.80 2.29
CA GLY A 70 7.29 -14.80 1.27
C GLY A 70 8.42 -14.37 0.31
N LYS A 71 9.09 -13.26 0.59
CA LYS A 71 10.25 -12.72 -0.14
C LYS A 71 11.21 -12.07 0.86
N PRO A 72 12.52 -11.92 0.53
CA PRO A 72 13.44 -11.16 1.38
C PRO A 72 12.96 -9.72 1.61
N PRO A 73 13.08 -9.17 2.83
CA PRO A 73 12.70 -7.80 3.13
C PRO A 73 13.57 -6.79 2.36
N GLY A 74 13.01 -5.61 2.09
CA GLY A 74 13.69 -4.53 1.39
C GLY A 74 13.94 -4.80 -0.09
N THR A 75 13.19 -5.71 -0.71
CA THR A 75 13.34 -6.04 -2.13
C THR A 75 13.13 -4.81 -3.00
N ASP A 76 12.10 -4.00 -2.75
CA ASP A 76 11.83 -2.78 -3.51
C ASP A 76 12.99 -1.78 -3.43
N PHE A 77 13.58 -1.63 -2.24
CA PHE A 77 14.73 -0.76 -2.04
C PHE A 77 15.98 -1.28 -2.76
N LYS A 78 16.26 -2.59 -2.68
CA LYS A 78 17.39 -3.25 -3.37
C LYS A 78 17.28 -3.16 -4.88
N GLU A 79 16.06 -3.13 -5.41
CA GLU A 79 15.78 -2.94 -6.84
C GLU A 79 15.74 -1.47 -7.28
N GLY A 80 15.97 -0.54 -6.34
CA GLY A 80 15.99 0.90 -6.61
C GLY A 80 14.60 1.51 -6.82
N HIS A 81 13.55 0.82 -6.39
CA HIS A 81 12.18 1.31 -6.43
C HIS A 81 11.95 2.35 -5.32
N VAL A 82 11.36 3.48 -5.69
CA VAL A 82 10.99 4.53 -4.74
C VAL A 82 9.52 4.37 -4.40
N THR A 83 9.26 3.61 -3.34
CA THR A 83 7.92 3.41 -2.78
C THR A 83 7.58 4.50 -1.77
N LEU A 84 6.33 4.54 -1.30
CA LEU A 84 5.86 5.64 -0.45
C LEU A 84 6.63 5.78 0.88
N PRO A 85 6.99 4.70 1.61
CA PRO A 85 7.81 4.83 2.83
C PRO A 85 9.14 5.54 2.58
N LEU A 86 9.85 5.15 1.51
CA LEU A 86 11.13 5.74 1.14
C LEU A 86 10.98 7.20 0.71
N HIS A 87 9.94 7.51 -0.07
CA HIS A 87 9.64 8.88 -0.49
C HIS A 87 9.32 9.77 0.72
N HIS A 88 8.50 9.29 1.66
CA HIS A 88 8.16 10.04 2.87
C HIS A 88 9.41 10.30 3.71
N LEU A 89 10.28 9.30 3.92
CA LEU A 89 11.57 9.48 4.57
C LEU A 89 12.38 10.58 3.89
N TYR A 90 12.54 10.49 2.56
CA TYR A 90 13.30 11.49 1.80
C TYR A 90 12.70 12.90 1.94
N SER A 91 11.38 13.03 1.99
CA SER A 91 10.71 14.33 2.16
C SER A 91 11.03 14.98 3.51
N LYS A 92 11.18 14.18 4.57
CA LYS A 92 11.43 14.62 5.96
C LYS A 92 12.92 14.70 6.31
N ALA A 93 13.79 14.07 5.53
CA ALA A 93 15.22 13.99 5.76
C ALA A 93 15.90 15.37 5.67
N ASP A 94 16.96 15.54 6.44
CA ASP A 94 17.86 16.66 6.30
C ASP A 94 18.74 16.55 5.03
N ARG A 95 19.62 17.51 4.81
CA ARG A 95 20.45 17.56 3.60
C ARG A 95 21.45 16.41 3.52
N SER A 96 21.97 15.94 4.66
CA SER A 96 22.94 14.84 4.70
C SER A 96 22.27 13.53 4.34
N LEU A 97 21.21 13.18 5.04
CA LEU A 97 20.44 11.96 4.81
C LEU A 97 19.86 11.91 3.39
N LYS A 98 19.39 13.05 2.85
CA LYS A 98 18.94 13.11 1.44
C LYS A 98 20.01 12.67 0.46
N LYS A 99 21.26 13.11 0.65
CA LYS A 99 22.38 12.72 -0.22
C LYS A 99 22.70 11.23 -0.11
N GLU A 100 22.63 10.69 1.09
CA GLU A 100 22.87 9.27 1.35
C GLU A 100 21.79 8.41 0.68
N LEU A 101 20.50 8.76 0.86
CA LEU A 101 19.39 8.08 0.20
C LEU A 101 19.48 8.15 -1.33
N GLU A 102 19.87 9.31 -1.89
CA GLU A 102 20.11 9.45 -3.34
C GLU A 102 21.28 8.58 -3.83
N ALA A 103 22.30 8.37 -2.99
CA ALA A 103 23.42 7.50 -3.31
C ALA A 103 23.01 6.03 -3.31
N PHE A 104 22.25 5.60 -2.30
CA PHE A 104 21.72 4.23 -2.22
C PHE A 104 20.89 3.86 -3.44
N VAL A 105 19.92 4.69 -3.82
CA VAL A 105 19.02 4.40 -4.97
C VAL A 105 19.78 4.35 -6.32
N LYS A 106 20.99 4.87 -6.37
CA LYS A 106 21.87 4.79 -7.56
C LYS A 106 22.85 3.62 -7.51
N ASN A 107 22.97 2.98 -6.36
CA ASN A 107 23.91 1.89 -6.15
C ASN A 107 23.25 0.56 -6.56
N GLU A 108 23.89 -0.19 -7.44
CA GLU A 108 23.43 -1.52 -7.88
C GLU A 108 23.66 -2.62 -6.82
N SER A 109 24.37 -2.31 -5.74
CA SER A 109 24.75 -3.28 -4.70
C SER A 109 24.43 -2.76 -3.31
N ILE A 110 23.14 -2.82 -2.92
CA ILE A 110 22.67 -2.47 -1.59
C ILE A 110 22.92 -3.64 -0.64
N THR A 111 23.61 -3.37 0.47
CA THR A 111 23.88 -4.38 1.51
C THR A 111 22.76 -4.43 2.54
N GLU A 112 22.72 -5.53 3.34
CA GLU A 112 21.79 -5.61 4.49
C GLU A 112 22.00 -4.49 5.51
N LYS A 113 23.24 -4.00 5.67
CA LYS A 113 23.53 -2.87 6.56
C LYS A 113 22.93 -1.56 6.04
N ASP A 114 22.94 -1.37 4.71
CA ASP A 114 22.34 -0.18 4.10
C ASP A 114 20.82 -0.23 4.27
N LEU A 115 20.22 -1.40 4.09
CA LEU A 115 18.78 -1.60 4.33
C LEU A 115 18.44 -1.32 5.80
N GLN A 116 19.16 -1.91 6.75
CA GLN A 116 18.93 -1.68 8.18
C GLN A 116 19.04 -0.20 8.53
N TYR A 117 20.05 0.50 8.02
CA TYR A 117 20.21 1.93 8.20
C TYR A 117 19.00 2.73 7.70
N VAL A 118 18.47 2.40 6.52
CA VAL A 118 17.29 3.07 5.96
C VAL A 118 16.04 2.78 6.78
N VAL A 119 15.84 1.52 7.21
CA VAL A 119 14.70 1.11 8.04
C VAL A 119 14.71 1.84 9.40
N GLU A 120 15.86 1.94 10.07
CA GLU A 120 16.00 2.70 11.32
C GLU A 120 15.58 4.16 11.14
N HIS A 121 15.97 4.78 10.02
CA HIS A 121 15.54 6.14 9.70
C HIS A 121 14.06 6.25 9.36
N MET A 122 13.48 5.23 8.70
CA MET A 122 12.04 5.16 8.45
C MET A 122 11.24 5.11 9.75
N HIS A 123 11.66 4.31 10.74
CA HIS A 123 11.03 4.28 12.06
C HIS A 123 11.15 5.63 12.78
N LYS A 124 12.35 6.21 12.82
CA LYS A 124 12.60 7.52 13.42
C LYS A 124 11.72 8.63 12.85
N HIS A 125 11.50 8.62 11.55
CA HIS A 125 10.68 9.61 10.84
C HIS A 125 9.22 9.18 10.65
N LYS A 126 8.81 8.04 11.21
CA LYS A 126 7.45 7.47 11.11
C LYS A 126 6.98 7.30 9.67
N SER A 127 7.89 6.88 8.78
CA SER A 127 7.61 6.79 7.36
C SER A 127 6.78 5.56 7.01
N ILE A 128 7.01 4.45 7.72
CA ILE A 128 6.20 3.23 7.62
C ILE A 128 4.81 3.52 8.19
N ASP A 129 4.72 4.10 9.40
CA ASP A 129 3.44 4.49 10.02
C ASP A 129 2.60 5.39 9.12
N TYR A 130 3.24 6.35 8.43
CA TYR A 130 2.57 7.22 7.48
C TYR A 130 1.90 6.43 6.37
N THR A 131 2.62 5.48 5.78
CA THR A 131 2.12 4.64 4.69
C THR A 131 0.99 3.72 5.16
N VAL A 132 1.15 3.08 6.33
CA VAL A 132 0.12 2.24 6.95
C VAL A 132 -1.15 3.04 7.25
N ASN A 133 -1.02 4.25 7.79
CA ASN A 133 -2.18 5.11 8.06
C ASN A 133 -2.89 5.55 6.77
N LEU A 134 -2.14 5.81 5.69
CA LEU A 134 -2.74 6.10 4.40
C LEU A 134 -3.45 4.87 3.81
N ALA A 135 -2.87 3.68 3.92
CA ALA A 135 -3.53 2.43 3.54
C ALA A 135 -4.85 2.24 4.30
N ARG A 136 -4.84 2.48 5.62
CA ARG A 136 -6.04 2.42 6.46
C ARG A 136 -7.12 3.40 6.01
N PHE A 137 -6.75 4.64 5.68
CA PHE A 137 -7.68 5.62 5.12
C PHE A 137 -8.36 5.08 3.85
N PHE A 138 -7.62 4.44 2.95
CA PHE A 138 -8.18 3.84 1.75
C PHE A 138 -9.09 2.64 2.07
N ILE A 139 -8.77 1.80 3.07
CA ILE A 139 -9.63 0.71 3.54
C ILE A 139 -10.99 1.25 4.02
N ASP A 140 -10.96 2.26 4.90
CA ASP A 140 -12.18 2.85 5.46
C ASP A 140 -13.04 3.48 4.35
N ARG A 141 -12.41 4.12 3.37
CA ARG A 141 -13.08 4.71 2.22
C ARG A 141 -13.67 3.64 1.31
N ALA A 142 -12.93 2.56 1.02
CA ALA A 142 -13.41 1.42 0.25
C ALA A 142 -14.69 0.85 0.86
N LYS A 143 -14.67 0.54 2.15
CA LYS A 143 -15.84 0.04 2.88
C LYS A 143 -17.04 1.01 2.78
N SER A 144 -16.79 2.32 2.85
CA SER A 144 -17.84 3.34 2.76
C SER A 144 -18.54 3.36 1.39
N HIS A 145 -17.84 3.00 0.32
CA HIS A 145 -18.44 2.98 -1.03
C HIS A 145 -19.52 1.91 -1.15
N LEU A 146 -19.31 0.71 -0.63
CA LEU A 146 -20.32 -0.37 -0.69
C LEU A 146 -21.61 -0.02 0.08
N ARG A 147 -21.49 0.80 1.13
CA ARG A 147 -22.66 1.24 1.92
C ARG A 147 -23.52 2.33 1.26
N LYS A 148 -23.04 2.88 0.14
CA LYS A 148 -23.78 3.91 -0.62
C LYS A 148 -24.76 3.35 -1.64
N ALA A 149 -24.74 2.04 -1.86
CA ALA A 149 -25.63 1.36 -2.79
C ALA A 149 -26.44 0.29 -2.05
N ASP A 150 -27.68 0.07 -2.51
CA ASP A 150 -28.53 -1.00 -2.00
C ASP A 150 -28.19 -2.31 -2.73
N PHE A 151 -27.66 -3.30 -1.97
CA PHE A 151 -27.32 -4.61 -2.49
C PHE A 151 -28.36 -5.65 -2.03
N PRO A 152 -28.81 -6.56 -2.91
CA PRO A 152 -29.87 -7.53 -2.59
C PRO A 152 -29.44 -8.55 -1.51
N ALA A 153 -28.15 -8.67 -1.28
CA ALA A 153 -27.58 -9.62 -0.32
C ALA A 153 -26.53 -8.93 0.59
N PRO A 154 -26.97 -8.07 1.53
CA PRO A 154 -26.08 -7.24 2.34
C PRO A 154 -25.09 -8.03 3.21
N GLN A 155 -25.38 -9.31 3.52
CA GLN A 155 -24.46 -10.18 4.26
C GLN A 155 -23.11 -10.37 3.54
N TYR A 156 -23.05 -10.24 2.20
CA TYR A 156 -21.81 -10.32 1.47
C TYR A 156 -20.94 -9.05 1.59
N ILE A 157 -21.53 -7.92 1.99
CA ILE A 157 -20.76 -6.69 2.28
C ILE A 157 -19.83 -6.95 3.46
N GLU A 158 -20.27 -7.71 4.47
CA GLU A 158 -19.44 -8.10 5.61
C GLU A 158 -18.20 -8.91 5.18
N HIS A 159 -18.31 -9.74 4.14
CA HIS A 159 -17.16 -10.44 3.59
C HIS A 159 -16.16 -9.51 2.91
N PHE A 160 -16.62 -8.50 2.18
CA PHE A 160 -15.75 -7.46 1.62
C PHE A 160 -15.08 -6.63 2.71
N ASP A 161 -15.81 -6.28 3.77
CA ASP A 161 -15.26 -5.62 4.94
C ASP A 161 -14.17 -6.46 5.59
N ALA A 162 -14.40 -7.76 5.80
CA ALA A 162 -13.44 -8.67 6.40
C ALA A 162 -12.17 -8.81 5.54
N VAL A 163 -12.31 -8.88 4.21
CA VAL A 163 -11.16 -8.91 3.28
C VAL A 163 -10.38 -7.60 3.33
N ALA A 164 -11.07 -6.47 3.41
CA ALA A 164 -10.43 -5.16 3.53
C ALA A 164 -9.69 -5.01 4.87
N ASP A 165 -10.28 -5.47 5.97
CA ASP A 165 -9.66 -5.46 7.30
C ASP A 165 -8.46 -6.42 7.39
N TYR A 166 -8.50 -7.53 6.67
CA TYR A 166 -7.38 -8.47 6.60
C TYR A 166 -6.08 -7.79 6.09
N ILE A 167 -6.18 -6.86 5.14
CA ILE A 167 -5.00 -6.11 4.66
C ILE A 167 -4.32 -5.39 5.82
N HIS A 168 -5.10 -4.73 6.69
CA HIS A 168 -4.56 -4.01 7.83
C HIS A 168 -3.98 -4.96 8.89
N SER A 169 -4.62 -6.12 9.10
CA SER A 169 -4.16 -7.10 10.10
C SER A 169 -2.79 -7.71 9.77
N ARG A 170 -2.39 -7.71 8.50
CA ARG A 170 -1.05 -8.16 8.08
C ARG A 170 0.07 -7.37 8.75
N HIS A 171 -0.09 -6.07 8.93
CA HIS A 171 0.90 -5.23 9.62
C HIS A 171 0.87 -5.46 11.15
N ILE A 172 -0.31 -5.67 11.75
CA ILE A 172 -0.42 -5.91 13.19
C ILE A 172 0.29 -7.22 13.57
N ALA A 173 0.18 -8.25 12.73
CA ALA A 173 0.83 -9.55 12.97
C ALA A 173 2.37 -9.44 13.02
N THR A 174 2.97 -8.47 12.32
CA THR A 174 4.42 -8.26 12.31
C THR A 174 4.93 -7.49 13.55
N THR A 175 4.09 -6.64 14.13
CA THR A 175 4.47 -5.80 15.29
C THR A 175 4.29 -6.49 16.64
N VAL A 176 3.64 -7.66 16.69
CA VAL A 176 3.28 -8.39 17.93
C VAL A 176 4.17 -9.63 18.15
N THR A 177 5.07 -9.96 17.25
CA THR A 177 6.03 -11.07 17.48
C THR A 177 7.20 -10.55 18.31
N PRO A 178 7.41 -11.05 19.55
CA PRO A 178 8.47 -10.60 20.46
C PRO A 178 9.86 -11.03 19.99
#